data_fefb230e34f99c1e143f29144b8ad558
#
_entry.id   fefb230e34f99c1e143f29144b8ad558
#
_cell.length_a   1.000
_cell.length_b   1.000
_cell.length_c   1.000
_cell.angle_alpha   90.00
_cell.angle_beta   90.00
_cell.angle_gamma   90.00
#
_symmetry.space_group_name_H-M   'P 1'
#
loop_
_entity.id
_entity.type
_entity.pdbx_description
1 polymer ?
#
loop_
_entity_poly.entity_id
_entity_poly.type
_entity_poly.pdbx_seq_one_letter_code
_entity_poly.pdbx_strand_id
1 'polypeptide(L)'
;MEYAPSNRKRLPYGMMNFADIRFDNYYYVDKTAFIPLIEQSDRFFFFIRPRRFGKSLTLSMLQHYYDVRTRDKFDALFGDLYIGKHPTPDRNTYLVLKLNFSGISGELHNYRQGLDAHCQTMFDYFCDIYADYLPQGIKKKLDEKSGAVEQLEYLFKECN
;
A
#
# COMPACT_ATOMS: atom_id res chain seq x y z
N MET A 1 -39.52 4.20 -22.03
CA MET A 1 -38.80 5.25 -21.30
C MET A 1 -37.33 4.87 -21.37
N GLU A 2 -36.59 5.51 -22.26
CA GLU A 2 -35.14 5.39 -22.32
C GLU A 2 -34.56 6.11 -21.09
N TYR A 3 -33.92 5.36 -20.22
CA TYR A 3 -33.14 5.92 -19.13
C TYR A 3 -31.88 6.58 -19.74
N ALA A 4 -31.86 7.88 -19.84
CA ALA A 4 -30.63 8.60 -20.18
C ALA A 4 -29.55 8.21 -19.16
N PRO A 5 -28.31 7.85 -19.58
CA PRO A 5 -27.26 7.49 -18.64
C PRO A 5 -26.99 8.70 -17.72
N SER A 6 -27.31 8.53 -16.44
CA SER A 6 -27.08 9.58 -15.46
C SER A 6 -25.59 9.82 -15.38
N ASN A 7 -25.13 11.04 -15.59
CA ASN A 7 -23.73 11.48 -15.45
C ASN A 7 -23.27 11.47 -13.96
N ARG A 8 -23.92 10.63 -13.14
CA ARG A 8 -23.63 10.49 -11.70
C ARG A 8 -22.58 9.41 -11.50
N LYS A 9 -21.50 9.76 -10.83
CA LYS A 9 -20.48 8.79 -10.40
C LYS A 9 -21.12 7.74 -9.48
N ARG A 10 -20.77 6.47 -9.68
CA ARG A 10 -21.22 5.37 -8.80
C ARG A 10 -20.53 5.47 -7.43
N LEU A 11 -21.22 5.06 -6.37
CA LEU A 11 -20.63 4.97 -5.04
C LEU A 11 -19.76 3.70 -4.91
N PRO A 12 -18.54 3.79 -4.35
CA PRO A 12 -17.61 2.66 -4.23
C PRO A 12 -17.96 1.77 -3.01
N TYR A 13 -19.11 1.11 -3.05
CA TYR A 13 -19.54 0.26 -1.95
C TYR A 13 -18.62 -0.96 -1.79
N GLY A 14 -18.00 -1.11 -0.60
CA GLY A 14 -17.10 -2.24 -0.30
C GLY A 14 -15.73 -2.18 -0.98
N MET A 15 -15.43 -1.17 -1.77
CA MET A 15 -14.14 -1.04 -2.46
C MET A 15 -13.06 -0.51 -1.50
N MET A 16 -11.90 -1.17 -1.52
CA MET A 16 -10.76 -0.84 -0.67
C MET A 16 -9.51 -0.46 -1.47
N ASN A 17 -9.52 -0.69 -2.79
CA ASN A 17 -8.43 -0.33 -3.67
C ASN A 17 -8.68 1.07 -4.25
N PHE A 18 -7.75 1.98 -3.98
CA PHE A 18 -7.82 3.37 -4.46
C PHE A 18 -7.74 3.45 -5.99
N ALA A 19 -6.85 2.68 -6.61
CA ALA A 19 -6.68 2.71 -8.06
C ALA A 19 -7.95 2.30 -8.81
N ASP A 20 -8.65 1.26 -8.35
CA ASP A 20 -9.90 0.80 -8.99
C ASP A 20 -10.98 1.90 -8.90
N ILE A 21 -11.08 2.57 -7.75
CA ILE A 21 -12.03 3.70 -7.58
C ILE A 21 -11.73 4.82 -8.57
N ARG A 22 -10.45 5.12 -8.82
CA ARG A 22 -10.02 6.21 -9.71
C ARG A 22 -10.19 5.83 -11.18
N PHE A 23 -9.72 4.65 -11.59
CA PHE A 23 -9.78 4.21 -12.97
C PHE A 23 -11.21 3.96 -13.45
N ASP A 24 -12.07 3.41 -12.59
CA ASP A 24 -13.48 3.15 -12.91
C ASP A 24 -14.37 4.37 -12.67
N ASN A 25 -13.80 5.53 -12.36
CA ASN A 25 -14.49 6.80 -12.17
C ASN A 25 -15.62 6.75 -11.11
N TYR A 26 -15.39 6.04 -10.00
CA TYR A 26 -16.28 6.07 -8.84
C TYR A 26 -16.19 7.41 -8.10
N TYR A 27 -17.21 7.69 -7.29
CA TYR A 27 -17.19 8.85 -6.41
C TYR A 27 -16.11 8.68 -5.33
N TYR A 28 -15.19 9.63 -5.26
CA TYR A 28 -14.12 9.65 -4.25
C TYR A 28 -14.15 10.96 -3.48
N VAL A 29 -14.19 10.87 -2.15
CA VAL A 29 -14.03 12.05 -1.27
C VAL A 29 -12.54 12.27 -1.08
N ASP A 30 -12.04 13.39 -1.60
CA ASP A 30 -10.61 13.71 -1.55
C ASP A 30 -10.15 13.92 -0.10
N LYS A 31 -9.22 13.07 0.31
CA LYS A 31 -8.53 13.13 1.61
C LYS A 31 -7.01 13.29 1.44
N THR A 32 -6.56 13.56 0.22
CA THR A 32 -5.13 13.62 -0.08
C THR A 32 -4.44 14.83 0.53
N ALA A 33 -5.19 15.85 0.95
CA ALA A 33 -4.66 16.98 1.73
C ALA A 33 -4.04 16.58 3.07
N PHE A 34 -4.34 15.37 3.58
CA PHE A 34 -3.71 14.85 4.79
C PHE A 34 -2.31 14.26 4.56
N ILE A 35 -1.89 14.01 3.31
CA ILE A 35 -0.57 13.44 3.01
C ILE A 35 0.58 14.31 3.55
N PRO A 36 0.64 15.62 3.27
CA PRO A 36 1.70 16.47 3.83
C PRO A 36 1.71 16.53 5.36
N LEU A 37 0.56 16.36 6.00
CA LEU A 37 0.47 16.32 7.48
C LEU A 37 1.01 15.00 8.04
N ILE A 38 0.81 13.88 7.33
CA ILE A 38 1.40 12.59 7.68
C ILE A 38 2.92 12.64 7.55
N GLU A 39 3.45 13.26 6.50
CA GLU A 39 4.89 13.42 6.28
C GLU A 39 5.56 14.30 7.34
N GLN A 40 4.83 15.27 7.90
CA GLN A 40 5.29 16.13 8.99
C GLN A 40 5.19 15.46 10.36
N SER A 41 4.51 14.32 10.46
CA SER A 41 4.38 13.57 11.72
C SER A 41 5.66 12.77 12.03
N ASP A 42 5.71 12.20 13.24
CA ASP A 42 6.81 11.32 13.64
C ASP A 42 6.93 10.09 12.75
N ARG A 43 8.10 9.41 12.81
CA ARG A 43 8.42 8.19 12.05
C ARG A 43 7.36 7.08 12.14
N PHE A 44 6.63 7.03 13.25
CA PHE A 44 5.60 6.05 13.50
C PHE A 44 4.25 6.72 13.53
N PHE A 45 3.40 6.38 12.58
CA PHE A 45 2.06 6.92 12.46
C PHE A 45 1.01 5.84 12.72
N PHE A 46 0.17 6.08 13.74
CA PHE A 46 -0.95 5.19 14.07
C PHE A 46 -2.26 5.77 13.54
N PHE A 47 -2.85 5.07 12.57
CA PHE A 47 -4.13 5.46 11.99
C PHE A 47 -5.27 4.61 12.56
N ILE A 48 -5.92 5.12 13.61
CA ILE A 48 -7.01 4.44 14.31
C ILE A 48 -8.34 5.01 13.84
N ARG A 49 -9.20 4.15 13.31
CA ARG A 49 -10.57 4.50 12.90
C ARG A 49 -11.51 3.33 13.16
N PRO A 50 -12.82 3.55 13.41
CA PRO A 50 -13.81 2.49 13.47
C PRO A 50 -13.79 1.62 12.20
N ARG A 51 -14.42 0.44 12.27
CA ARG A 51 -14.61 -0.42 11.09
C ARG A 51 -15.42 0.33 10.03
N ARG A 52 -15.14 0.10 8.74
CA ARG A 52 -15.80 0.71 7.57
C ARG A 52 -15.59 2.24 7.39
N PHE A 53 -14.68 2.86 8.13
CA PHE A 53 -14.31 4.28 7.97
C PHE A 53 -13.10 4.51 7.06
N GLY A 54 -12.90 3.63 6.07
CA GLY A 54 -11.95 3.86 4.99
C GLY A 54 -10.47 3.65 5.33
N LYS A 55 -10.11 2.92 6.42
CA LYS A 55 -8.70 2.62 6.75
C LYS A 55 -7.94 1.99 5.59
N SER A 56 -8.47 0.90 5.05
CA SER A 56 -7.83 0.16 3.95
C SER A 56 -7.74 0.99 2.67
N LEU A 57 -8.74 1.82 2.40
CA LEU A 57 -8.72 2.74 1.27
C LEU A 57 -7.66 3.83 1.46
N THR A 58 -7.52 4.39 2.66
CA THR A 58 -6.46 5.36 2.97
C THR A 58 -5.08 4.74 2.81
N LEU A 59 -4.87 3.53 3.32
CA LEU A 59 -3.60 2.80 3.13
C LEU A 59 -3.32 2.51 1.64
N SER A 60 -4.35 2.14 0.87
CA SER A 60 -4.22 1.95 -0.57
C SER A 60 -3.87 3.25 -1.30
N MET A 61 -4.46 4.37 -0.91
CA MET A 61 -4.15 5.69 -1.46
C MET A 61 -2.70 6.08 -1.16
N LEU A 62 -2.23 5.94 0.10
CA LEU A 62 -0.84 6.20 0.49
C LEU A 62 0.14 5.28 -0.27
N GLN A 63 -0.19 3.99 -0.40
CA GLN A 63 0.62 3.05 -1.17
C GLN A 63 0.82 3.56 -2.61
N HIS A 64 -0.26 3.93 -3.31
CA HIS A 64 -0.15 4.43 -4.69
C HIS A 64 0.55 5.79 -4.79
N TYR A 65 0.49 6.60 -3.73
CA TYR A 65 1.18 7.90 -3.73
C TYR A 65 2.70 7.76 -3.62
N TYR A 66 3.18 6.87 -2.75
CA TYR A 66 4.60 6.71 -2.45
C TYR A 66 5.31 5.70 -3.35
N ASP A 67 4.60 4.70 -3.90
CA ASP A 67 5.19 3.60 -4.66
C ASP A 67 5.81 4.07 -5.98
N VAL A 68 7.10 3.78 -6.18
CA VAL A 68 7.85 4.11 -7.42
C VAL A 68 7.20 3.53 -8.67
N ARG A 69 6.50 2.39 -8.58
CA ARG A 69 5.85 1.70 -9.70
C ARG A 69 4.59 2.39 -10.20
N THR A 70 4.06 3.36 -9.46
CA THR A 70 2.85 4.10 -9.85
C THR A 70 3.17 5.46 -10.46
N ARG A 71 4.45 5.76 -10.68
CA ARG A 71 4.90 7.04 -11.25
C ARG A 71 4.19 7.39 -12.54
N ASP A 72 4.11 6.44 -13.48
CA ASP A 72 3.48 6.66 -14.79
C ASP A 72 1.96 6.81 -14.74
N LYS A 73 1.34 6.40 -13.64
CA LYS A 73 -0.10 6.45 -13.40
C LYS A 73 -0.51 7.62 -12.51
N PHE A 74 0.44 8.44 -12.07
CA PHE A 74 0.21 9.47 -11.06
C PHE A 74 -0.89 10.45 -11.48
N ASP A 75 -0.83 10.99 -12.68
CA ASP A 75 -1.82 11.97 -13.15
C ASP A 75 -3.22 11.36 -13.27
N ALA A 76 -3.34 10.10 -13.68
CA ALA A 76 -4.61 9.41 -13.76
C ALA A 76 -5.22 9.13 -12.36
N LEU A 77 -4.37 8.89 -11.35
CA LEU A 77 -4.79 8.59 -9.99
C LEU A 77 -5.06 9.85 -9.16
N PHE A 78 -4.22 10.87 -9.29
CA PHE A 78 -4.17 12.00 -8.37
C PHE A 78 -4.35 13.37 -9.05
N GLY A 79 -4.28 13.49 -10.37
CA GLY A 79 -4.16 14.77 -11.08
C GLY A 79 -5.28 15.79 -10.77
N ASP A 80 -6.51 15.35 -10.52
CA ASP A 80 -7.65 16.22 -10.14
C ASP A 80 -7.77 16.43 -8.62
N LEU A 81 -7.00 15.68 -7.79
CA LEU A 81 -7.03 15.76 -6.34
C LEU A 81 -6.09 16.85 -5.81
N TYR A 82 -6.24 17.19 -4.52
CA TYR A 82 -5.40 18.18 -3.86
C TYR A 82 -3.90 17.89 -4.01
N ILE A 83 -3.47 16.66 -3.71
CA ILE A 83 -2.06 16.26 -3.76
C ILE A 83 -1.51 16.19 -5.19
N GLY A 84 -2.34 16.00 -6.18
CA GLY A 84 -1.94 16.04 -7.58
C GLY A 84 -1.55 17.45 -8.02
N LYS A 85 -2.20 18.48 -7.44
CA LYS A 85 -1.90 19.90 -7.67
C LYS A 85 -0.78 20.43 -6.77
N HIS A 86 -0.56 19.79 -5.63
CA HIS A 86 0.43 20.16 -4.61
C HIS A 86 1.27 18.95 -4.18
N PRO A 87 2.01 18.30 -5.11
CA PRO A 87 2.77 17.09 -4.79
C PRO A 87 3.94 17.40 -3.85
N THR A 88 4.23 16.46 -2.97
CA THR A 88 5.41 16.53 -2.09
C THR A 88 6.64 15.91 -2.77
N PRO A 89 7.87 16.19 -2.26
CA PRO A 89 9.10 15.56 -2.75
C PRO A 89 9.08 14.02 -2.67
N ASP A 90 8.34 13.46 -1.70
CA ASP A 90 8.29 12.02 -1.41
C ASP A 90 7.40 11.23 -2.40
N ARG A 91 6.72 11.92 -3.32
CA ARG A 91 5.89 11.31 -4.34
C ARG A 91 6.64 10.29 -5.19
N ASN A 92 6.16 9.04 -5.21
CA ASN A 92 6.69 7.95 -6.03
C ASN A 92 8.21 7.73 -5.87
N THR A 93 8.71 7.79 -4.64
CA THR A 93 10.13 7.63 -4.31
C THR A 93 10.43 6.39 -3.47
N TYR A 94 9.41 5.69 -2.96
CA TYR A 94 9.59 4.58 -2.03
C TYR A 94 9.26 3.21 -2.63
N LEU A 95 9.93 2.17 -2.12
CA LEU A 95 9.51 0.79 -2.22
C LEU A 95 8.54 0.51 -1.06
N VAL A 96 7.30 0.21 -1.35
CA VAL A 96 6.25 0.10 -0.32
C VAL A 96 6.02 -1.36 0.07
N LEU A 97 6.48 -1.75 1.26
CA LEU A 97 6.17 -3.05 1.84
C LEU A 97 4.85 -2.99 2.61
N LYS A 98 3.85 -3.75 2.16
CA LYS A 98 2.54 -3.84 2.80
C LYS A 98 2.39 -5.18 3.52
N LEU A 99 2.31 -5.14 4.84
CA LEU A 99 2.06 -6.31 5.68
C LEU A 99 0.58 -6.38 6.08
N ASN A 100 -0.05 -7.52 5.85
CA ASN A 100 -1.44 -7.78 6.26
C ASN A 100 -1.50 -9.01 7.15
N PHE A 101 -1.71 -8.79 8.44
CA PHE A 101 -1.73 -9.86 9.45
C PHE A 101 -3.10 -10.52 9.65
N SER A 102 -4.13 -10.18 8.86
CA SER A 102 -5.49 -10.72 9.03
C SER A 102 -5.63 -12.19 8.63
N GLY A 103 -4.68 -12.73 7.89
CA GLY A 103 -4.70 -14.11 7.38
C GLY A 103 -3.89 -15.12 8.22
N ILE A 104 -3.35 -14.69 9.36
CA ILE A 104 -2.56 -15.60 10.20
C ILE A 104 -3.53 -16.55 10.90
N SER A 105 -3.49 -17.83 10.51
CA SER A 105 -4.23 -18.91 11.14
C SER A 105 -3.29 -19.82 11.91
N GLY A 106 -3.71 -20.32 13.05
CA GLY A 106 -2.95 -21.29 13.83
C GLY A 106 -3.39 -21.34 15.30
N GLU A 107 -3.23 -22.47 15.91
CA GLU A 107 -3.33 -22.61 17.36
C GLU A 107 -2.16 -21.85 18.02
N LEU A 108 -2.34 -21.38 19.25
CA LEU A 108 -1.39 -20.52 19.97
C LEU A 108 0.05 -21.07 19.97
N HIS A 109 0.24 -22.40 20.02
CA HIS A 109 1.56 -23.03 20.02
C HIS A 109 2.28 -23.00 18.66
N ASN A 110 1.54 -22.84 17.55
CA ASN A 110 2.09 -22.76 16.18
C ASN A 110 2.01 -21.36 15.58
N TYR A 111 1.53 -20.38 16.37
CA TYR A 111 1.29 -19.01 15.87
C TYR A 111 2.54 -18.36 15.28
N ARG A 112 3.71 -18.57 15.91
CA ARG A 112 4.98 -18.01 15.41
C ARG A 112 5.35 -18.56 14.04
N GLN A 113 5.22 -19.87 13.83
CA GLN A 113 5.51 -20.48 12.54
C GLN A 113 4.52 -19.98 11.45
N GLY A 114 3.24 -19.86 11.81
CA GLY A 114 2.23 -19.29 10.91
C GLY A 114 2.51 -17.83 10.54
N LEU A 115 2.98 -17.03 11.50
CA LEU A 115 3.40 -15.64 11.27
C LEU A 115 4.61 -15.58 10.33
N ASP A 116 5.64 -16.36 10.61
CA ASP A 116 6.87 -16.39 9.81
C ASP A 116 6.58 -16.81 8.37
N ALA A 117 5.81 -17.87 8.14
CA ALA A 117 5.41 -18.31 6.81
C ALA A 117 4.56 -17.27 6.06
N HIS A 118 3.66 -16.60 6.80
CA HIS A 118 2.83 -15.55 6.22
C HIS A 118 3.67 -14.32 5.82
N CYS A 119 4.60 -13.89 6.66
CA CYS A 119 5.53 -12.81 6.36
C CYS A 119 6.45 -13.16 5.19
N GLN A 120 6.98 -14.39 5.12
CA GLN A 120 7.79 -14.86 4.01
C GLN A 120 7.06 -14.66 2.68
N THR A 121 5.80 -15.09 2.58
CA THR A 121 5.00 -14.90 1.37
C THR A 121 4.90 -13.43 0.94
N MET A 122 4.76 -12.51 1.91
CA MET A 122 4.69 -11.07 1.62
C MET A 122 6.04 -10.48 1.21
N PHE A 123 7.14 -10.96 1.80
CA PHE A 123 8.49 -10.55 1.42
C PHE A 123 8.87 -11.07 0.03
N ASP A 124 8.50 -12.30 -0.31
CA ASP A 124 8.70 -12.86 -1.65
C ASP A 124 7.96 -12.04 -2.70
N TYR A 125 6.70 -11.72 -2.42
CA TYR A 125 5.91 -10.87 -3.30
C TYR A 125 6.53 -9.46 -3.44
N PHE A 126 7.01 -8.86 -2.34
CA PHE A 126 7.73 -7.59 -2.39
C PHE A 126 8.97 -7.67 -3.28
N CYS A 127 9.79 -8.70 -3.12
CA CYS A 127 10.97 -8.91 -3.95
C CYS A 127 10.63 -9.09 -5.43
N ASP A 128 9.51 -9.76 -5.75
CA ASP A 128 9.08 -9.95 -7.13
C ASP A 128 8.65 -8.65 -7.79
N ILE A 129 7.82 -7.88 -7.10
CA ILE A 129 7.28 -6.64 -7.67
C ILE A 129 8.30 -5.50 -7.76
N TYR A 130 9.40 -5.58 -7.02
CA TYR A 130 10.50 -4.61 -7.02
C TYR A 130 11.82 -5.19 -7.53
N ALA A 131 11.78 -6.27 -8.32
CA ALA A 131 12.98 -6.95 -8.81
C ALA A 131 13.96 -6.01 -9.53
N ASP A 132 13.46 -4.99 -10.24
CA ASP A 132 14.29 -4.01 -10.96
C ASP A 132 14.98 -3.00 -10.03
N TYR A 133 14.55 -2.90 -8.78
CA TYR A 133 15.06 -1.96 -7.78
C TYR A 133 15.94 -2.63 -6.72
N LEU A 134 15.89 -3.95 -6.64
CA LEU A 134 16.55 -4.73 -5.59
C LEU A 134 17.80 -5.45 -6.11
N PRO A 135 18.79 -5.71 -5.24
CA PRO A 135 19.98 -6.47 -5.61
C PRO A 135 19.63 -7.88 -6.12
N GLN A 136 20.37 -8.32 -7.15
CA GLN A 136 20.20 -9.70 -7.64
C GLN A 136 20.48 -10.74 -6.55
N GLY A 137 19.62 -11.75 -6.48
CA GLY A 137 19.76 -12.85 -5.51
C GLY A 137 19.27 -12.52 -4.09
N ILE A 138 18.58 -11.37 -3.91
CA ILE A 138 18.04 -10.97 -2.60
C ILE A 138 17.13 -12.04 -1.98
N LYS A 139 16.28 -12.70 -2.78
CA LYS A 139 15.39 -13.78 -2.30
C LYS A 139 16.18 -14.93 -1.69
N LYS A 140 17.22 -15.41 -2.36
CA LYS A 140 18.05 -16.51 -1.85
C LYS A 140 18.67 -16.17 -0.50
N LYS A 141 19.16 -14.95 -0.34
CA LYS A 141 19.72 -14.47 0.92
C LYS A 141 18.64 -14.29 1.99
N LEU A 142 17.43 -13.94 1.59
CA LEU A 142 16.28 -13.83 2.48
C LEU A 142 15.88 -15.20 3.04
N ASP A 143 15.86 -16.23 2.21
CA ASP A 143 15.56 -17.61 2.59
C ASP A 143 16.58 -18.21 3.58
N GLU A 144 17.81 -17.68 3.59
CA GLU A 144 18.86 -18.08 4.53
C GLU A 144 18.64 -17.50 5.95
N LYS A 145 17.68 -16.58 6.13
CA LYS A 145 17.38 -15.95 7.41
C LYS A 145 16.38 -16.76 8.24
N SER A 146 16.57 -16.77 9.55
CA SER A 146 15.71 -17.53 10.46
C SER A 146 14.55 -16.66 10.98
N GLY A 147 13.42 -16.68 10.25
CA GLY A 147 12.17 -16.04 10.67
C GLY A 147 11.99 -14.61 10.17
N ALA A 148 10.75 -14.13 10.32
CA ALA A 148 10.27 -12.88 9.73
C ALA A 148 11.03 -11.62 10.20
N VAL A 149 11.52 -11.61 11.43
CA VAL A 149 12.23 -10.43 11.97
C VAL A 149 13.57 -10.23 11.27
N GLU A 150 14.40 -11.29 11.19
CA GLU A 150 15.69 -11.21 10.51
C GLU A 150 15.55 -10.92 9.01
N GLN A 151 14.51 -11.47 8.39
CA GLN A 151 14.18 -11.19 7.00
C GLN A 151 13.82 -9.72 6.80
N LEU A 152 13.00 -9.14 7.67
CA LEU A 152 12.61 -7.74 7.61
C LEU A 152 13.80 -6.80 7.82
N GLU A 153 14.66 -7.09 8.81
CA GLU A 153 15.89 -6.34 9.06
C GLU A 153 16.81 -6.37 7.85
N TYR A 154 16.95 -7.54 7.22
CA TYR A 154 17.74 -7.70 6.02
C TYR A 154 17.18 -6.88 4.85
N LEU A 155 15.87 -6.93 4.61
CA LEU A 155 15.21 -6.12 3.59
C LEU A 155 15.44 -4.62 3.80
N PHE A 156 15.28 -4.12 5.02
CA PHE A 156 15.53 -2.72 5.32
C PHE A 156 16.98 -2.31 5.08
N LYS A 157 17.93 -3.20 5.35
CA LYS A 157 19.35 -2.93 5.09
C LYS A 157 19.66 -2.84 3.60
N GLU A 158 19.04 -3.66 2.77
CA GLU A 158 19.30 -3.70 1.32
C GLU A 158 18.51 -2.62 0.55
N CYS A 159 17.45 -2.04 1.17
CA CYS A 159 16.63 -0.99 0.56
C CYS A 159 17.05 0.44 0.93
N ASN A 160 18.01 0.61 1.85
CA ASN A 160 18.61 1.91 2.22
C ASN A 160 19.93 2.12 1.50
#